data_192219f668036acfc8e29e68f912228e
#
_entry.id   192219f668036acfc8e29e68f912228e
#
_cell.length_a   1.000
_cell.length_b   1.000
_cell.length_c   1.000
_cell.angle_alpha   90.00
_cell.angle_beta   90.00
_cell.angle_gamma   90.00
#
_symmetry.space_group_name_H-M   'P 1'
#
loop_
_entity.id
_entity.type
_entity.pdbx_description
1 polymer ?
#
loop_
_entity_poly.entity_id
_entity_poly.type
_entity_poly.pdbx_seq_one_letter_code
_entity_poly.pdbx_strand_id
1 'polypeptide(L)'
;MIWKKKKDASAEAAETAEAKSGVSAFAKKNWKWLVPVVVVAAAGAVFLIGGGNKAASGDVTYAETTPVRQDVSNSLSGTGTLNPANTYTVKSLVDGKILTGGFEEGDKVEEGDVLYTIDSSDASTNLEKASIALQQAQRSYDKTVDLQYVRAEVDGTVSSLKVAKGDQVTSGQEVAVIRDSSKMLLNLLFPAADAANFSVGQSADVVLDGTFETLKGTITAVTGTDELSTGNLLVRTVTIRVNNAGGLTTAQAATASINGVSSIASATFAYQAERTLTALASGTVSAINVQEGDAVSKGDILIELTGDDLTESIQSASESLRSAEISMQNQQDNMSNYTITSPISGTIIEKDAKQGDALTSGSTLCVIYDLSYLEMVINVDELQIGALSVGQKVQLTADAVTDKTYVGTVTRVSMKGSSSGGTTTYPITIRIDDTDGLRPGMNANAEIVVAEAGNALVVPNAAVIRGGYVLVSKKSPSAANAVEDMDAPDGYVYVKVETGVSDDSYTEIKSGLQEDDTVAYDPSSVMDDYYSDSYSDNYSDSIW
;
A
#
# COMPACT_ATOMS: atom_id res chain seq x y z
N MET A 1 -10.58 29.08 -45.12
CA MET A 1 -9.91 30.36 -45.46
C MET A 1 -8.54 30.27 -44.81
N ILE A 2 -7.49 29.79 -45.52
CA ILE A 2 -6.63 30.56 -46.38
C ILE A 2 -5.86 31.59 -45.54
N TRP A 3 -4.58 31.47 -45.31
CA TRP A 3 -3.34 31.64 -46.07
C TRP A 3 -2.16 31.66 -45.06
N LYS A 4 -1.11 30.85 -45.20
CA LYS A 4 0.16 30.97 -45.99
C LYS A 4 1.25 31.79 -45.27
N LYS A 5 2.35 31.06 -44.92
CA LYS A 5 3.73 31.11 -45.45
C LYS A 5 4.51 32.45 -45.39
N LYS A 6 5.74 32.36 -44.80
CA LYS A 6 7.08 32.68 -45.34
C LYS A 6 8.09 32.54 -44.20
N LYS A 7 9.13 31.73 -44.20
CA LYS A 7 10.40 31.67 -44.99
C LYS A 7 11.19 32.96 -44.99
N ASP A 8 12.37 32.87 -44.49
CA ASP A 8 13.74 33.13 -44.99
C ASP A 8 14.64 33.58 -43.84
N ALA A 9 15.74 32.95 -43.51
CA ALA A 9 17.03 32.74 -44.16
C ALA A 9 17.96 33.97 -44.04
N SER A 10 19.10 33.73 -43.52
CA SER A 10 20.48 34.15 -43.85
C SER A 10 21.28 34.34 -42.55
N ALA A 11 22.31 33.56 -42.27
CA ALA A 11 23.62 33.42 -42.87
C ALA A 11 24.65 34.43 -42.33
N GLU A 12 25.80 33.87 -41.93
CA GLU A 12 27.16 34.42 -41.92
C GLU A 12 27.53 35.48 -40.88
N ALA A 13 28.55 35.33 -40.09
CA ALA A 13 29.95 35.17 -40.47
C ALA A 13 30.83 34.79 -39.25
N ALA A 14 31.88 34.10 -39.59
CA ALA A 14 33.03 33.73 -38.80
C ALA A 14 33.82 34.90 -38.20
N GLU A 15 34.45 34.69 -37.04
CA GLU A 15 35.79 35.24 -36.84
C GLU A 15 36.59 34.40 -35.81
N THR A 16 37.73 33.97 -36.31
CA THR A 16 38.81 33.27 -35.60
C THR A 16 39.59 34.22 -34.70
N ALA A 17 39.90 33.79 -33.48
CA ALA A 17 41.04 34.34 -32.74
C ALA A 17 41.68 33.27 -31.84
N GLU A 18 42.89 33.06 -32.10
CA GLU A 18 44.01 32.31 -31.58
C GLU A 18 44.02 31.99 -30.06
N ALA A 19 44.33 30.71 -29.82
CA ALA A 19 44.83 30.22 -28.55
C ALA A 19 46.34 30.40 -28.46
N LYS A 20 46.84 30.94 -27.36
CA LYS A 20 48.22 30.77 -26.92
C LYS A 20 48.29 30.66 -25.41
N SER A 21 48.98 29.58 -25.00
CA SER A 21 49.76 29.41 -23.76
C SER A 21 49.06 29.22 -22.41
N GLY A 22 49.24 28.03 -21.86
CA GLY A 22 48.89 27.68 -20.48
C GLY A 22 49.50 26.37 -20.00
N VAL A 23 50.69 25.98 -20.50
CA VAL A 23 51.42 24.81 -20.00
C VAL A 23 52.57 25.29 -19.11
N SER A 24 52.33 25.71 -17.90
CA SER A 24 53.40 25.98 -16.93
C SER A 24 53.00 25.93 -15.45
N ALA A 25 51.87 25.33 -15.07
CA ALA A 25 51.47 25.29 -13.66
C ALA A 25 51.42 23.89 -13.02
N PHE A 26 51.67 22.81 -13.78
CA PHE A 26 51.49 21.43 -13.26
C PHE A 26 52.79 20.76 -12.77
N ALA A 27 53.95 21.41 -12.92
CA ALA A 27 55.22 20.79 -12.68
C ALA A 27 55.85 21.05 -11.30
N LYS A 28 55.15 21.70 -10.33
CA LYS A 28 55.76 22.08 -9.03
C LYS A 28 55.33 21.29 -7.81
N LYS A 29 54.37 20.37 -7.92
CA LYS A 29 53.85 19.70 -6.71
C LYS A 29 54.28 18.23 -6.52
N ASN A 30 54.84 17.55 -7.52
CA ASN A 30 55.14 16.11 -7.42
C ASN A 30 56.61 15.72 -7.67
N TRP A 31 57.56 16.54 -7.23
CA TRP A 31 58.99 16.27 -7.41
C TRP A 31 59.50 15.07 -6.59
N LYS A 32 58.83 14.64 -5.53
CA LYS A 32 59.34 13.55 -4.69
C LYS A 32 59.06 12.13 -5.22
N TRP A 33 58.25 11.96 -6.26
CA TRP A 33 57.92 10.66 -6.87
C TRP A 33 58.61 10.42 -8.24
N LEU A 34 59.32 11.41 -8.79
CA LEU A 34 60.03 11.30 -10.08
C LEU A 34 61.51 10.87 -9.95
N VAL A 35 62.03 10.77 -8.75
CA VAL A 35 63.43 10.42 -8.54
C VAL A 35 63.74 8.92 -8.77
N PRO A 36 62.89 7.94 -8.46
CA PRO A 36 63.22 6.54 -8.75
C PRO A 36 63.13 6.16 -10.21
N VAL A 37 62.30 6.83 -11.04
CA VAL A 37 62.13 6.50 -12.47
C VAL A 37 63.33 6.96 -13.33
N VAL A 38 64.00 8.05 -12.95
CA VAL A 38 65.17 8.57 -13.70
C VAL A 38 66.43 7.75 -13.43
N VAL A 39 66.52 7.09 -12.25
CA VAL A 39 67.72 6.26 -11.93
C VAL A 39 67.68 4.93 -12.70
N VAL A 40 66.50 4.38 -12.96
CA VAL A 40 66.35 3.16 -13.77
C VAL A 40 66.56 3.42 -15.25
N ALA A 41 66.20 4.59 -15.78
CA ALA A 41 66.45 4.97 -17.17
C ALA A 41 67.91 5.31 -17.48
N ALA A 42 68.69 5.78 -16.45
CA ALA A 42 70.11 6.08 -16.64
C ALA A 42 71.02 4.83 -16.57
N ALA A 43 70.60 3.76 -15.91
CA ALA A 43 71.30 2.47 -15.90
C ALA A 43 71.15 1.69 -17.22
N GLY A 44 70.02 1.89 -17.96
CA GLY A 44 69.77 1.27 -19.26
C GLY A 44 70.52 1.91 -20.45
N ALA A 45 70.95 3.19 -20.31
CA ALA A 45 71.60 3.91 -21.41
C ALA A 45 73.14 3.69 -21.50
N VAL A 46 73.80 3.13 -20.49
CA VAL A 46 75.25 2.86 -20.48
C VAL A 46 75.57 1.49 -21.13
N PHE A 47 74.59 0.62 -21.35
CA PHE A 47 74.82 -0.71 -21.96
C PHE A 47 74.65 -0.77 -23.48
N LEU A 48 74.29 0.34 -24.15
CA LEU A 48 74.01 0.36 -25.60
C LEU A 48 75.09 1.00 -26.45
N ILE A 49 76.26 1.33 -25.92
CA ILE A 49 77.37 1.86 -26.75
C ILE A 49 78.62 1.00 -26.52
N GLY A 50 78.69 -0.10 -27.23
CA GLY A 50 79.95 -0.85 -27.30
C GLY A 50 79.82 -2.24 -27.88
N GLY A 51 80.03 -2.37 -29.20
CA GLY A 51 80.49 -3.64 -29.79
C GLY A 51 79.63 -4.31 -30.83
N GLY A 52 80.01 -4.13 -32.02
CA GLY A 52 79.97 -4.82 -33.30
C GLY A 52 79.23 -6.14 -33.49
N ASN A 53 78.57 -6.21 -34.64
CA ASN A 53 78.02 -7.33 -35.40
C ASN A 53 78.55 -8.74 -35.08
N LYS A 54 77.60 -9.61 -34.66
CA LYS A 54 77.49 -10.96 -35.22
C LYS A 54 76.03 -11.42 -35.04
N ALA A 55 75.37 -11.80 -36.14
CA ALA A 55 74.13 -12.51 -36.07
C ALA A 55 74.36 -13.81 -35.32
N ALA A 56 73.76 -13.94 -34.11
CA ALA A 56 73.64 -15.15 -33.37
C ALA A 56 72.16 -15.31 -33.00
N SER A 57 71.64 -16.48 -33.19
CA SER A 57 70.37 -17.00 -32.69
C SER A 57 70.06 -16.40 -31.30
N GLY A 58 68.87 -15.78 -31.15
CA GLY A 58 68.52 -15.05 -29.94
C GLY A 58 68.67 -15.89 -28.68
N ASP A 59 69.68 -15.56 -27.88
CA ASP A 59 69.76 -16.01 -26.52
C ASP A 59 68.72 -15.23 -25.69
N VAL A 60 67.63 -15.87 -25.37
CA VAL A 60 66.62 -15.31 -24.48
C VAL A 60 67.25 -15.12 -23.11
N THR A 61 67.39 -13.88 -22.66
CA THR A 61 67.94 -13.60 -21.35
C THR A 61 66.81 -13.76 -20.34
N TYR A 62 66.81 -14.85 -19.58
CA TYR A 62 65.85 -15.12 -18.54
C TYR A 62 66.14 -14.23 -17.30
N ALA A 63 65.09 -13.60 -16.74
CA ALA A 63 65.13 -12.96 -15.44
C ALA A 63 64.93 -14.02 -14.35
N GLU A 64 65.69 -13.94 -13.28
CA GLU A 64 65.55 -14.85 -12.14
C GLU A 64 64.88 -14.15 -10.97
N THR A 65 63.97 -14.86 -10.30
CA THR A 65 63.27 -14.44 -9.09
C THR A 65 63.14 -15.61 -8.12
N THR A 66 62.92 -15.32 -6.86
CA THR A 66 62.55 -16.33 -5.87
C THR A 66 61.08 -16.23 -5.52
N PRO A 67 60.35 -17.34 -5.34
CA PRO A 67 59.02 -17.32 -4.82
C PRO A 67 58.95 -16.56 -3.49
N VAL A 68 57.93 -15.73 -3.30
CA VAL A 68 57.77 -14.96 -2.06
C VAL A 68 56.40 -15.26 -1.45
N ARG A 69 56.27 -15.06 -0.14
CA ARG A 69 54.96 -15.15 0.50
C ARG A 69 54.34 -13.78 0.60
N GLN A 70 53.15 -13.68 0.01
CA GLN A 70 52.34 -12.47 0.12
C GLN A 70 50.85 -12.82 -0.04
N ASP A 71 50.01 -11.88 0.31
CA ASP A 71 48.58 -11.99 0.06
C ASP A 71 48.28 -11.68 -1.42
N VAL A 72 47.49 -12.53 -2.03
CA VAL A 72 47.02 -12.36 -3.42
C VAL A 72 45.51 -12.37 -3.44
N SER A 73 44.90 -11.38 -4.07
CA SER A 73 43.46 -11.31 -4.22
C SER A 73 43.10 -11.05 -5.69
N ASN A 74 42.17 -11.85 -6.20
CA ASN A 74 41.54 -11.58 -7.47
C ASN A 74 40.30 -10.75 -7.19
N SER A 75 40.28 -9.52 -7.68
CA SER A 75 39.17 -8.60 -7.53
C SER A 75 38.60 -8.20 -8.88
N LEU A 76 37.29 -8.03 -8.90
CA LEU A 76 36.55 -7.48 -10.04
C LEU A 76 36.13 -6.06 -9.72
N SER A 77 36.53 -5.12 -10.55
CA SER A 77 36.12 -3.71 -10.41
C SER A 77 35.00 -3.36 -11.38
N GLY A 78 34.11 -2.51 -10.95
CA GLY A 78 33.03 -1.97 -11.77
C GLY A 78 32.56 -0.61 -11.26
N THR A 79 32.07 0.23 -12.16
CA THR A 79 31.53 1.55 -11.83
C THR A 79 30.02 1.55 -11.97
N GLY A 80 29.34 2.32 -11.14
CA GLY A 80 27.90 2.49 -11.22
C GLY A 80 27.41 3.71 -10.46
N THR A 81 26.14 4.02 -10.61
CA THR A 81 25.48 5.10 -9.88
C THR A 81 24.74 4.55 -8.66
N LEU A 82 24.76 5.31 -7.58
CA LEU A 82 24.01 5.00 -6.37
C LEU A 82 22.54 5.36 -6.56
N ASN A 83 21.67 4.43 -6.27
CA ASN A 83 20.21 4.59 -6.33
C ASN A 83 19.62 4.43 -4.93
N PRO A 84 18.47 5.05 -4.62
CA PRO A 84 17.79 4.83 -3.36
C PRO A 84 17.24 3.40 -3.28
N ALA A 85 16.99 2.92 -2.08
CA ALA A 85 16.36 1.61 -1.83
C ALA A 85 15.01 1.48 -2.54
N ASN A 86 14.22 2.55 -2.52
CA ASN A 86 12.97 2.65 -3.23
C ASN A 86 12.68 4.10 -3.64
N THR A 87 11.92 4.26 -4.71
CA THR A 87 11.47 5.57 -5.21
C THR A 87 9.98 5.52 -5.41
N TYR A 88 9.27 6.46 -4.82
CA TYR A 88 7.83 6.58 -5.02
C TYR A 88 7.44 7.98 -5.50
N THR A 89 6.75 8.02 -6.63
CA THR A 89 6.15 9.24 -7.16
C THR A 89 4.71 9.33 -6.70
N VAL A 90 4.42 10.25 -5.80
CA VAL A 90 3.07 10.52 -5.29
C VAL A 90 2.28 11.28 -6.35
N LYS A 91 1.10 10.76 -6.70
CA LYS A 91 0.21 11.37 -7.69
C LYS A 91 -1.16 11.63 -7.11
N SER A 92 -1.83 12.67 -7.59
CA SER A 92 -3.23 12.92 -7.25
C SER A 92 -4.13 11.89 -7.92
N LEU A 93 -5.08 11.33 -7.16
CA LEU A 93 -6.14 10.46 -7.69
C LEU A 93 -7.42 11.24 -8.04
N VAL A 94 -7.52 12.50 -7.59
CA VAL A 94 -8.70 13.36 -7.72
C VAL A 94 -8.32 14.72 -8.28
N ASP A 95 -9.32 15.40 -8.85
CA ASP A 95 -9.24 16.80 -9.23
C ASP A 95 -9.55 17.68 -8.01
N GLY A 96 -8.93 18.82 -7.91
CA GLY A 96 -9.24 19.77 -6.84
C GLY A 96 -8.12 20.76 -6.54
N LYS A 97 -8.35 21.65 -5.58
CA LYS A 97 -7.36 22.63 -5.14
C LYS A 97 -6.64 22.14 -3.88
N ILE A 98 -5.32 22.28 -3.84
CA ILE A 98 -4.53 21.96 -2.65
C ILE A 98 -4.83 22.98 -1.54
N LEU A 99 -5.31 22.47 -0.41
CA LEU A 99 -5.55 23.26 0.80
C LEU A 99 -4.31 23.33 1.69
N THR A 100 -3.61 22.20 1.86
CA THR A 100 -2.39 22.12 2.67
C THR A 100 -1.33 21.26 1.98
N GLY A 101 -0.06 21.58 2.22
CA GLY A 101 1.11 20.83 1.77
C GLY A 101 2.31 21.39 2.54
N GLY A 102 2.35 21.08 3.86
CA GLY A 102 3.21 21.75 4.85
C GLY A 102 4.64 21.23 4.97
N PHE A 103 5.09 20.38 4.07
CA PHE A 103 6.45 19.83 4.03
C PHE A 103 7.29 20.54 2.97
N GLU A 104 8.61 20.38 3.07
CA GLU A 104 9.57 20.92 2.10
C GLU A 104 10.48 19.81 1.56
N GLU A 105 11.21 20.11 0.48
CA GLU A 105 12.24 19.22 -0.05
C GLU A 105 13.34 19.00 1.01
N GLY A 106 13.69 17.75 1.24
CA GLY A 106 14.63 17.31 2.29
C GLY A 106 13.96 16.85 3.58
N ASP A 107 12.66 17.06 3.76
CA ASP A 107 11.94 16.61 4.95
C ASP A 107 11.79 15.08 4.94
N LYS A 108 11.87 14.50 6.15
CA LYS A 108 11.62 13.09 6.38
C LYS A 108 10.15 12.87 6.68
N VAL A 109 9.58 11.85 6.08
CA VAL A 109 8.18 11.43 6.26
C VAL A 109 8.12 9.95 6.62
N GLU A 110 7.13 9.58 7.41
CA GLU A 110 6.80 8.19 7.71
C GLU A 110 5.64 7.70 6.83
N GLU A 111 5.54 6.40 6.66
CA GLU A 111 4.39 5.79 5.97
C GLU A 111 3.09 6.17 6.70
N GLY A 112 2.12 6.72 5.95
CA GLY A 112 0.85 7.19 6.49
C GLY A 112 0.81 8.69 6.84
N ASP A 113 1.94 9.40 6.87
CA ASP A 113 1.97 10.84 7.11
C ASP A 113 1.19 11.60 6.04
N VAL A 114 0.39 12.58 6.48
CA VAL A 114 -0.40 13.41 5.56
C VAL A 114 0.50 14.41 4.83
N LEU A 115 0.60 14.25 3.52
CA LEU A 115 1.38 15.11 2.65
C LEU A 115 0.54 16.29 2.15
N TYR A 116 -0.63 15.99 1.60
CA TYR A 116 -1.51 17.00 1.05
C TYR A 116 -2.96 16.78 1.48
N THR A 117 -3.68 17.88 1.65
CA THR A 117 -5.14 17.85 1.67
C THR A 117 -5.67 18.66 0.50
N ILE A 118 -6.62 18.09 -0.21
CA ILE A 118 -7.27 18.67 -1.38
C ILE A 118 -8.68 19.11 -0.97
N ASP A 119 -9.21 20.15 -1.60
CA ASP A 119 -10.58 20.61 -1.36
C ASP A 119 -11.58 19.51 -1.70
N SER A 120 -12.23 19.00 -0.68
CA SER A 120 -13.19 17.90 -0.75
C SER A 120 -14.64 18.35 -0.62
N SER A 121 -14.95 19.66 -0.77
CA SER A 121 -16.28 20.20 -0.56
C SER A 121 -17.35 19.51 -1.41
N ASP A 122 -17.06 19.27 -2.69
CA ASP A 122 -17.97 18.56 -3.61
C ASP A 122 -18.09 17.08 -3.26
N ALA A 123 -16.99 16.42 -2.91
CA ALA A 123 -16.98 15.03 -2.48
C ALA A 123 -17.76 14.85 -1.18
N SER A 124 -17.59 15.75 -0.21
CA SER A 124 -18.36 15.78 1.04
C SER A 124 -19.86 15.90 0.78
N THR A 125 -20.26 16.80 -0.12
CA THR A 125 -21.67 16.97 -0.52
C THR A 125 -22.21 15.71 -1.20
N ASN A 126 -21.42 15.04 -2.03
CA ASN A 126 -21.83 13.80 -2.69
C ASN A 126 -21.92 12.64 -1.69
N LEU A 127 -21.02 12.56 -0.72
CA LEU A 127 -21.10 11.59 0.39
C LEU A 127 -22.38 11.80 1.22
N GLU A 128 -22.72 13.06 1.54
CA GLU A 128 -23.95 13.39 2.24
C GLU A 128 -25.20 12.95 1.46
N LYS A 129 -25.25 13.23 0.16
CA LYS A 129 -26.35 12.76 -0.72
C LYS A 129 -26.45 11.24 -0.73
N ALA A 130 -25.33 10.53 -0.82
CA ALA A 130 -25.30 9.07 -0.80
C ALA A 130 -25.78 8.53 0.56
N SER A 131 -25.41 9.16 1.67
CA SER A 131 -25.87 8.78 3.00
C SER A 131 -27.38 8.96 3.17
N ILE A 132 -27.94 10.05 2.64
CA ILE A 132 -29.40 10.28 2.61
C ILE A 132 -30.10 9.22 1.75
N ALA A 133 -29.55 8.88 0.60
CA ALA A 133 -30.12 7.85 -0.29
C ALA A 133 -30.11 6.47 0.41
N LEU A 134 -29.01 6.13 1.12
CA LEU A 134 -28.94 4.90 1.91
C LEU A 134 -30.01 4.86 3.00
N GLN A 135 -30.18 5.95 3.75
CA GLN A 135 -31.23 6.03 4.79
C GLN A 135 -32.63 5.89 4.19
N GLN A 136 -32.85 6.42 2.99
CA GLN A 136 -34.15 6.29 2.30
C GLN A 136 -34.39 4.84 1.86
N ALA A 137 -33.39 4.18 1.29
CA ALA A 137 -33.44 2.79 0.88
C ALA A 137 -33.67 1.86 2.09
N GLN A 138 -32.97 2.11 3.20
CA GLN A 138 -33.15 1.37 4.45
C GLN A 138 -34.59 1.47 4.96
N ARG A 139 -35.13 2.71 5.08
CA ARG A 139 -36.52 2.90 5.49
C ARG A 139 -37.53 2.24 4.54
N SER A 140 -37.24 2.24 3.25
CA SER A 140 -38.10 1.57 2.27
C SER A 140 -38.05 0.07 2.44
N TYR A 141 -36.87 -0.50 2.64
CA TYR A 141 -36.70 -1.93 2.89
C TYR A 141 -37.42 -2.34 4.19
N ASP A 142 -37.18 -1.65 5.31
CA ASP A 142 -37.82 -1.94 6.59
C ASP A 142 -39.33 -1.89 6.48
N LYS A 143 -39.88 -0.86 5.78
CA LYS A 143 -41.32 -0.74 5.54
C LYS A 143 -41.86 -1.89 4.68
N THR A 144 -41.11 -2.32 3.68
CA THR A 144 -41.51 -3.42 2.81
C THR A 144 -41.48 -4.75 3.56
N VAL A 145 -40.47 -4.98 4.40
CA VAL A 145 -40.39 -6.15 5.28
C VAL A 145 -41.54 -6.14 6.30
N ASP A 146 -41.87 -4.97 6.87
CA ASP A 146 -42.97 -4.88 7.83
C ASP A 146 -44.34 -5.24 7.21
N LEU A 147 -44.51 -5.16 5.88
CA LEU A 147 -45.72 -5.62 5.23
C LEU A 147 -45.99 -7.13 5.41
N GLN A 148 -44.97 -7.91 5.72
CA GLN A 148 -45.12 -9.34 6.06
C GLN A 148 -45.83 -9.57 7.38
N TYR A 149 -45.84 -8.58 8.26
CA TYR A 149 -46.25 -8.76 9.65
C TYR A 149 -47.48 -7.95 9.97
N VAL A 150 -48.48 -8.61 10.54
CA VAL A 150 -49.57 -7.93 11.21
C VAL A 150 -49.21 -7.83 12.69
N ARG A 151 -49.02 -6.60 13.17
CA ARG A 151 -48.59 -6.31 14.53
C ARG A 151 -49.73 -5.75 15.36
N ALA A 152 -49.66 -5.96 16.67
CA ALA A 152 -50.56 -5.30 17.63
C ALA A 152 -50.31 -3.77 17.58
N GLU A 153 -51.37 -3.00 17.36
CA GLU A 153 -51.33 -1.54 17.39
C GLU A 153 -51.47 -0.96 18.78
N VAL A 154 -52.07 -1.72 19.69
CA VAL A 154 -52.34 -1.36 21.10
C VAL A 154 -52.05 -2.55 22.00
N ASP A 155 -51.80 -2.27 23.28
CA ASP A 155 -51.77 -3.29 24.31
C ASP A 155 -53.21 -3.80 24.53
N GLY A 156 -53.35 -5.09 24.77
CA GLY A 156 -54.68 -5.65 25.03
C GLY A 156 -54.74 -7.17 24.92
N THR A 157 -55.92 -7.69 24.66
CA THR A 157 -56.17 -9.12 24.51
C THR A 157 -56.72 -9.36 23.10
N VAL A 158 -56.26 -10.42 22.45
CA VAL A 158 -56.81 -10.86 21.17
C VAL A 158 -58.24 -11.29 21.33
N SER A 159 -59.19 -10.50 20.82
CA SER A 159 -60.62 -10.77 20.95
C SER A 159 -61.15 -11.75 19.95
N SER A 160 -60.63 -11.69 18.73
CA SER A 160 -61.00 -12.64 17.67
C SER A 160 -59.89 -12.70 16.60
N LEU A 161 -59.69 -13.89 16.05
CA LEU A 161 -58.89 -14.17 14.87
C LEU A 161 -59.85 -14.51 13.70
N LYS A 162 -59.71 -13.76 12.60
CA LYS A 162 -60.64 -13.92 11.45
C LYS A 162 -60.00 -14.76 10.31
N VAL A 163 -58.80 -15.24 10.54
CA VAL A 163 -58.00 -16.01 9.56
C VAL A 163 -57.36 -17.22 10.22
N ALA A 164 -57.07 -18.24 9.44
CA ALA A 164 -56.36 -19.44 9.81
C ALA A 164 -55.03 -19.56 9.04
N LYS A 165 -54.10 -20.35 9.55
CA LYS A 165 -52.87 -20.67 8.81
C LYS A 165 -53.18 -21.33 7.49
N GLY A 166 -52.60 -20.81 6.40
CA GLY A 166 -52.84 -21.25 5.03
C GLY A 166 -53.92 -20.44 4.27
N ASP A 167 -54.67 -19.56 4.96
CA ASP A 167 -55.63 -18.70 4.32
C ASP A 167 -54.97 -17.64 3.42
N GLN A 168 -55.57 -17.34 2.29
CA GLN A 168 -55.19 -16.21 1.48
C GLN A 168 -55.91 -14.95 1.95
N VAL A 169 -55.12 -13.88 2.10
CA VAL A 169 -55.63 -12.56 2.49
C VAL A 169 -55.28 -11.51 1.44
N THR A 170 -56.09 -10.48 1.37
CA THR A 170 -55.84 -9.31 0.53
C THR A 170 -55.45 -8.12 1.41
N SER A 171 -54.73 -7.16 0.84
CA SER A 171 -54.41 -5.92 1.55
C SER A 171 -55.68 -5.20 2.01
N GLY A 172 -55.74 -4.77 3.26
CA GLY A 172 -56.91 -4.16 3.89
C GLY A 172 -57.93 -5.14 4.48
N GLN A 173 -57.76 -6.45 4.28
CA GLN A 173 -58.66 -7.46 4.86
C GLN A 173 -58.44 -7.52 6.38
N GLU A 174 -59.57 -7.55 7.12
CA GLU A 174 -59.51 -7.70 8.57
C GLU A 174 -59.06 -9.10 8.95
N VAL A 175 -58.07 -9.18 9.86
CA VAL A 175 -57.45 -10.45 10.27
C VAL A 175 -57.55 -10.73 11.75
N ALA A 176 -57.58 -9.71 12.60
CA ALA A 176 -57.71 -9.88 14.06
C ALA A 176 -58.33 -8.63 14.70
N VAL A 177 -58.88 -8.80 15.88
CA VAL A 177 -59.35 -7.70 16.73
C VAL A 177 -58.68 -7.78 18.11
N ILE A 178 -58.05 -6.68 18.51
CA ILE A 178 -57.47 -6.52 19.82
C ILE A 178 -58.36 -5.58 20.66
N ARG A 179 -58.57 -5.93 21.89
CA ARG A 179 -59.30 -5.10 22.84
C ARG A 179 -58.51 -4.94 24.14
N ASP A 180 -58.38 -3.70 24.59
CA ASP A 180 -57.95 -3.44 25.95
C ASP A 180 -59.18 -3.40 26.84
N SER A 181 -59.46 -4.55 27.46
CA SER A 181 -60.53 -4.72 28.44
C SER A 181 -60.07 -4.52 29.87
N SER A 182 -58.79 -4.26 30.13
CA SER A 182 -58.25 -4.06 31.48
C SER A 182 -58.86 -2.83 32.18
N LYS A 183 -59.29 -1.89 31.34
CA LYS A 183 -59.95 -0.66 31.79
C LYS A 183 -61.15 -0.39 30.87
N MET A 184 -62.25 -0.01 31.48
CA MET A 184 -63.45 0.33 30.73
C MET A 184 -63.70 1.83 30.84
N LEU A 185 -64.18 2.40 29.76
CA LEU A 185 -64.63 3.81 29.69
C LEU A 185 -66.13 3.89 29.82
N LEU A 186 -66.57 4.86 30.58
CA LEU A 186 -67.99 5.16 30.73
C LEU A 186 -68.20 6.62 30.40
N ASN A 187 -68.98 6.89 29.35
CA ASN A 187 -69.30 8.26 28.91
C ASN A 187 -70.68 8.64 29.45
N LEU A 188 -70.69 9.49 30.42
CA LEU A 188 -71.89 9.90 31.16
C LEU A 188 -72.17 11.38 30.96
N LEU A 189 -73.44 11.71 30.92
CA LEU A 189 -73.94 13.09 30.86
C LEU A 189 -74.16 13.65 32.25
N PHE A 190 -73.54 14.78 32.55
CA PHE A 190 -73.73 15.54 33.77
C PHE A 190 -74.29 16.95 33.44
N PRO A 191 -75.01 17.58 34.37
CA PRO A 191 -75.40 18.97 34.22
C PRO A 191 -74.18 19.86 33.88
N ALA A 192 -74.30 20.70 32.85
CA ALA A 192 -73.15 21.47 32.37
C ALA A 192 -72.54 22.42 33.44
N ALA A 193 -73.37 22.96 34.29
CA ALA A 193 -72.96 23.84 35.41
C ALA A 193 -72.08 23.11 36.43
N ASP A 194 -72.35 21.86 36.71
CA ASP A 194 -71.58 21.04 37.67
C ASP A 194 -70.35 20.47 36.98
N ALA A 195 -70.50 19.97 35.75
CA ALA A 195 -69.42 19.35 34.95
C ALA A 195 -68.30 20.35 34.64
N ALA A 196 -68.58 21.64 34.59
CA ALA A 196 -67.59 22.71 34.43
C ALA A 196 -66.57 22.76 35.58
N ASN A 197 -66.91 22.24 36.76
CA ASN A 197 -66.05 22.19 37.95
C ASN A 197 -65.31 20.84 38.10
N PHE A 198 -65.54 19.87 37.19
CA PHE A 198 -64.87 18.60 37.25
C PHE A 198 -63.48 18.69 36.60
N SER A 199 -62.54 17.98 37.19
CA SER A 199 -61.16 17.98 36.71
C SER A 199 -60.70 16.57 36.30
N VAL A 200 -59.91 16.48 35.26
CA VAL A 200 -59.23 15.21 34.86
C VAL A 200 -58.39 14.72 36.05
N GLY A 201 -58.46 13.41 36.36
CA GLY A 201 -57.79 12.78 37.49
C GLY A 201 -58.67 12.69 38.75
N GLN A 202 -59.81 13.36 38.79
CA GLN A 202 -60.75 13.31 39.90
C GLN A 202 -61.46 11.94 40.01
N SER A 203 -61.69 11.47 41.25
CA SER A 203 -62.39 10.20 41.52
C SER A 203 -63.89 10.33 41.29
N ALA A 204 -64.47 9.30 40.77
CA ALA A 204 -65.93 9.12 40.59
C ALA A 204 -66.36 7.80 41.21
N ASP A 205 -67.53 7.79 41.82
CA ASP A 205 -68.21 6.59 42.27
C ASP A 205 -69.17 6.12 41.19
N VAL A 206 -68.86 4.96 40.58
CA VAL A 206 -69.62 4.38 39.50
C VAL A 206 -70.49 3.24 40.02
N VAL A 207 -71.77 3.31 39.85
CA VAL A 207 -72.77 2.34 40.33
C VAL A 207 -73.29 1.55 39.13
N LEU A 208 -73.13 0.23 39.18
CA LEU A 208 -73.60 -0.68 38.12
C LEU A 208 -75.13 -0.83 38.22
N ASP A 209 -75.80 -0.71 37.10
CA ASP A 209 -77.23 -0.94 36.95
C ASP A 209 -77.55 -2.44 37.24
N GLY A 210 -78.55 -2.70 38.06
CA GLY A 210 -79.04 -4.05 38.37
C GLY A 210 -78.35 -4.72 39.55
N THR A 211 -77.04 -4.59 39.76
CA THR A 211 -76.29 -5.13 40.92
C THR A 211 -76.09 -4.11 42.03
N PHE A 212 -76.16 -2.82 41.72
CA PHE A 212 -75.87 -1.70 42.60
C PHE A 212 -74.46 -1.76 43.25
N GLU A 213 -73.56 -2.51 42.63
CA GLU A 213 -72.17 -2.51 43.07
C GLU A 213 -71.51 -1.16 42.70
N THR A 214 -70.73 -0.64 43.64
CA THR A 214 -70.02 0.63 43.48
C THR A 214 -68.55 0.40 43.16
N LEU A 215 -68.13 0.88 42.04
CA LEU A 215 -66.75 0.84 41.56
C LEU A 215 -66.12 2.24 41.60
N LYS A 216 -64.82 2.30 41.86
CA LYS A 216 -64.09 3.55 41.78
C LYS A 216 -63.62 3.80 40.33
N GLY A 217 -63.98 4.95 39.81
CA GLY A 217 -63.55 5.43 38.52
C GLY A 217 -62.70 6.70 38.64
N THR A 218 -62.02 7.05 37.59
CA THR A 218 -61.25 8.27 37.45
C THR A 218 -61.68 9.03 36.20
N ILE A 219 -61.91 10.32 36.31
CA ILE A 219 -62.26 11.18 35.18
C ILE A 219 -61.04 11.27 34.23
N THR A 220 -61.20 10.90 32.98
CA THR A 220 -60.18 10.98 31.93
C THR A 220 -60.39 12.14 30.95
N ALA A 221 -61.63 12.54 30.75
CA ALA A 221 -61.98 13.69 29.92
C ALA A 221 -63.32 14.31 30.38
N VAL A 222 -63.41 15.62 30.21
CA VAL A 222 -64.64 16.40 30.33
C VAL A 222 -64.80 17.20 29.04
N THR A 223 -65.92 17.10 28.36
CA THR A 223 -66.17 17.85 27.12
C THR A 223 -66.23 19.35 27.41
N GLY A 224 -65.53 20.17 26.62
CA GLY A 224 -65.55 21.62 26.79
C GLY A 224 -66.79 22.30 26.23
N THR A 225 -67.65 21.57 25.49
CA THR A 225 -68.85 22.11 24.85
C THR A 225 -70.09 21.59 25.58
N ASP A 226 -71.05 22.50 25.78
CA ASP A 226 -72.35 22.16 26.30
C ASP A 226 -73.25 21.61 25.20
N GLU A 227 -73.93 20.53 25.47
CA GLU A 227 -74.89 19.89 24.57
C GLU A 227 -76.30 19.99 25.15
N LEU A 228 -77.32 20.08 24.28
CA LEU A 228 -78.69 20.14 24.73
C LEU A 228 -79.26 18.71 24.78
N SER A 229 -79.58 18.22 25.98
CA SER A 229 -80.17 16.92 26.21
C SER A 229 -81.71 16.98 26.21
N THR A 230 -82.34 15.83 26.27
CA THR A 230 -83.80 15.69 26.33
C THR A 230 -84.35 16.47 27.54
N GLY A 231 -85.35 17.29 27.32
CA GLY A 231 -85.93 18.14 28.39
C GLY A 231 -85.27 19.53 28.51
N ASN A 232 -84.50 19.98 27.48
CA ASN A 232 -83.88 21.29 27.40
C ASN A 232 -82.81 21.54 28.46
N LEU A 233 -82.16 20.48 28.96
CA LEU A 233 -81.08 20.56 29.93
C LEU A 233 -79.72 20.62 29.21
N LEU A 234 -78.89 21.61 29.58
CA LEU A 234 -77.50 21.71 29.13
C LEU A 234 -76.64 20.69 29.88
N VAL A 235 -75.94 19.86 29.13
CA VAL A 235 -75.14 18.75 29.66
C VAL A 235 -73.74 18.77 29.06
N ARG A 236 -72.79 18.16 29.78
CA ARG A 236 -71.45 17.83 29.26
C ARG A 236 -71.21 16.34 29.43
N THR A 237 -70.49 15.78 28.45
CA THR A 237 -70.03 14.40 28.53
C THR A 237 -68.79 14.34 29.37
N VAL A 238 -68.82 13.48 30.41
CA VAL A 238 -67.69 13.15 31.26
C VAL A 238 -67.30 11.70 30.98
N THR A 239 -66.04 11.49 30.59
CA THR A 239 -65.49 10.15 30.41
C THR A 239 -64.84 9.70 31.68
N ILE A 240 -65.30 8.60 32.25
CA ILE A 240 -64.78 7.99 33.47
C ILE A 240 -64.14 6.66 33.10
N ARG A 241 -62.91 6.44 33.55
CA ARG A 241 -62.20 5.19 33.39
C ARG A 241 -62.34 4.38 34.66
N VAL A 242 -62.77 3.14 34.52
CA VAL A 242 -62.94 2.16 35.60
C VAL A 242 -62.02 0.98 35.34
N ASN A 243 -61.29 0.52 36.40
CA ASN A 243 -60.50 -0.71 36.27
C ASN A 243 -61.44 -1.92 36.24
N ASN A 244 -61.18 -2.79 35.26
CA ASN A 244 -61.94 -4.03 35.08
C ASN A 244 -61.11 -5.22 35.58
N ALA A 245 -61.54 -5.79 36.68
CA ALA A 245 -60.94 -7.01 37.23
C ALA A 245 -61.40 -8.29 36.52
N GLY A 246 -62.14 -8.17 35.41
CA GLY A 246 -62.62 -9.27 34.57
C GLY A 246 -64.15 -9.44 34.52
N GLY A 247 -64.91 -8.60 35.26
CA GLY A 247 -66.36 -8.71 35.34
C GLY A 247 -67.15 -7.72 34.50
N LEU A 248 -66.53 -6.62 34.05
CA LEU A 248 -67.25 -5.58 33.30
C LEU A 248 -67.29 -5.91 31.79
N THR A 249 -68.46 -5.72 31.21
CA THR A 249 -68.69 -5.91 29.78
C THR A 249 -69.36 -4.67 29.15
N THR A 250 -69.30 -4.54 27.84
CA THR A 250 -69.97 -3.45 27.10
C THR A 250 -71.50 -3.51 27.10
N ALA A 251 -72.05 -4.65 27.57
CA ALA A 251 -73.51 -4.81 27.73
C ALA A 251 -74.02 -4.23 29.09
N GLN A 252 -73.10 -4.00 30.04
CA GLN A 252 -73.47 -3.44 31.33
C GLN A 252 -73.60 -1.93 31.25
N ALA A 253 -74.61 -1.41 31.91
CA ALA A 253 -74.82 0.00 32.09
C ALA A 253 -74.51 0.43 33.53
N ALA A 254 -74.13 1.70 33.67
CA ALA A 254 -73.84 2.26 34.98
C ALA A 254 -74.16 3.75 35.02
N THR A 255 -74.37 4.24 36.22
CA THR A 255 -74.41 5.65 36.56
C THR A 255 -73.19 6.04 37.33
N ALA A 256 -72.86 7.32 37.45
CA ALA A 256 -71.79 7.75 38.30
C ALA A 256 -72.14 8.99 39.12
N SER A 257 -71.49 9.10 40.27
CA SER A 257 -71.58 10.28 41.12
C SER A 257 -70.17 10.87 41.32
N ILE A 258 -70.06 12.19 41.08
CA ILE A 258 -68.82 12.96 41.23
C ILE A 258 -69.10 14.11 42.20
N ASN A 259 -68.42 14.11 43.38
CA ASN A 259 -68.64 15.10 44.42
C ASN A 259 -70.13 15.22 44.87
N GLY A 260 -70.86 14.11 44.83
CA GLY A 260 -72.27 14.12 45.16
C GLY A 260 -73.26 14.51 44.06
N VAL A 261 -72.76 14.86 42.89
CA VAL A 261 -73.53 15.13 41.68
C VAL A 261 -73.68 13.83 40.90
N SER A 262 -74.88 13.37 40.61
CA SER A 262 -75.15 12.16 39.87
C SER A 262 -75.25 12.43 38.36
N SER A 263 -74.89 11.46 37.52
CA SER A 263 -75.17 11.50 36.08
C SER A 263 -76.65 11.55 35.82
N ILE A 264 -77.00 12.15 34.67
CA ILE A 264 -78.44 12.33 34.28
C ILE A 264 -79.05 11.01 33.84
N ALA A 265 -78.28 10.16 33.22
CA ALA A 265 -78.71 8.85 32.73
C ALA A 265 -77.55 7.85 32.88
N SER A 266 -77.91 6.57 32.82
CA SER A 266 -76.93 5.49 32.70
C SER A 266 -76.37 5.42 31.28
N ALA A 267 -75.14 4.95 31.15
CA ALA A 267 -74.49 4.62 29.88
C ALA A 267 -73.82 3.25 29.96
N THR A 268 -73.62 2.65 28.80
CA THR A 268 -72.89 1.38 28.73
C THR A 268 -71.39 1.60 28.69
N PHE A 269 -70.65 0.65 29.18
CA PHE A 269 -69.20 0.68 29.13
C PHE A 269 -68.70 0.50 27.70
N ALA A 270 -67.55 1.09 27.42
CA ALA A 270 -66.79 0.89 26.17
C ALA A 270 -65.38 0.41 26.54
N TYR A 271 -64.75 -0.35 25.69
CA TYR A 271 -63.32 -0.72 25.87
C TYR A 271 -62.43 0.52 25.82
N GLN A 272 -61.35 0.52 26.54
CA GLN A 272 -60.38 1.61 26.52
C GLN A 272 -59.76 1.76 25.13
N ALA A 273 -59.45 0.65 24.47
CA ALA A 273 -59.06 0.59 23.09
C ALA A 273 -59.62 -0.66 22.43
N GLU A 274 -60.10 -0.52 21.23
CA GLU A 274 -60.45 -1.60 20.33
C GLU A 274 -59.85 -1.27 18.94
N ARG A 275 -59.09 -2.20 18.42
CA ARG A 275 -58.47 -2.06 17.12
C ARG A 275 -58.69 -3.29 16.28
N THR A 276 -59.24 -3.08 15.13
CA THR A 276 -59.33 -4.10 14.08
C THR A 276 -58.04 -4.02 13.26
N LEU A 277 -57.29 -5.11 13.28
CA LEU A 277 -56.04 -5.23 12.52
C LEU A 277 -56.36 -5.74 11.12
N THR A 278 -55.70 -5.14 10.14
CA THR A 278 -55.83 -5.52 8.74
C THR A 278 -54.52 -6.02 8.17
N ALA A 279 -54.57 -6.89 7.17
CA ALA A 279 -53.39 -7.30 6.41
C ALA A 279 -52.85 -6.10 5.66
N LEU A 280 -51.54 -5.82 5.78
CA LEU A 280 -50.89 -4.69 5.12
C LEU A 280 -50.56 -5.02 3.64
N ALA A 281 -50.40 -6.29 3.32
CA ALA A 281 -50.16 -6.79 1.98
C ALA A 281 -51.06 -7.99 1.67
N SER A 282 -51.21 -8.32 0.39
CA SER A 282 -51.84 -9.57 -0.04
C SER A 282 -50.84 -10.72 0.09
N GLY A 283 -51.30 -11.88 0.52
CA GLY A 283 -50.45 -13.06 0.67
C GLY A 283 -51.18 -14.22 1.36
N THR A 284 -50.42 -15.26 1.69
CA THR A 284 -50.90 -16.42 2.44
C THR A 284 -50.41 -16.33 3.87
N VAL A 285 -51.27 -16.62 4.84
CA VAL A 285 -50.93 -16.69 6.26
C VAL A 285 -49.95 -17.85 6.51
N SER A 286 -48.70 -17.55 6.74
CA SER A 286 -47.63 -18.54 6.99
C SER A 286 -47.58 -18.99 8.44
N ALA A 287 -47.79 -18.05 9.37
CA ALA A 287 -47.82 -18.32 10.80
C ALA A 287 -48.83 -17.40 11.52
N ILE A 288 -49.39 -17.92 12.60
CA ILE A 288 -50.17 -17.18 13.59
C ILE A 288 -49.53 -17.45 14.96
N ASN A 289 -49.03 -16.39 15.61
CA ASN A 289 -48.21 -16.47 16.82
C ASN A 289 -49.03 -16.30 18.11
N VAL A 290 -50.34 -16.11 17.98
CA VAL A 290 -51.26 -15.86 19.10
C VAL A 290 -52.56 -16.66 18.95
N GLN A 291 -53.26 -16.80 20.06
CA GLN A 291 -54.61 -17.39 20.10
C GLN A 291 -55.60 -16.36 20.62
N GLU A 292 -56.92 -16.63 20.38
CA GLU A 292 -57.97 -15.83 21.01
C GLU A 292 -57.86 -15.93 22.54
N GLY A 293 -57.87 -14.81 23.18
CA GLY A 293 -57.69 -14.71 24.64
C GLY A 293 -56.26 -14.37 25.07
N ASP A 294 -55.28 -14.43 24.20
CA ASP A 294 -53.88 -14.08 24.56
C ASP A 294 -53.70 -12.58 24.79
N ALA A 295 -52.91 -12.25 25.81
CA ALA A 295 -52.47 -10.89 26.04
C ALA A 295 -51.33 -10.51 25.10
N VAL A 296 -51.40 -9.35 24.49
CA VAL A 296 -50.40 -8.84 23.55
C VAL A 296 -50.04 -7.41 23.89
N SER A 297 -48.78 -7.06 23.59
CA SER A 297 -48.25 -5.71 23.72
C SER A 297 -48.17 -5.05 22.37
N LYS A 298 -48.25 -3.72 22.32
CA LYS A 298 -48.06 -2.95 21.11
C LYS A 298 -46.72 -3.28 20.44
N GLY A 299 -46.80 -3.68 19.16
CA GLY A 299 -45.63 -4.06 18.34
C GLY A 299 -45.43 -5.57 18.21
N ASP A 300 -46.09 -6.40 19.03
CA ASP A 300 -46.01 -7.86 18.91
C ASP A 300 -46.49 -8.34 17.57
N ILE A 301 -45.78 -9.31 16.97
CA ILE A 301 -46.15 -9.94 15.71
C ILE A 301 -47.25 -10.99 15.97
N LEU A 302 -48.41 -10.78 15.43
CA LEU A 302 -49.56 -11.69 15.58
C LEU A 302 -49.66 -12.67 14.42
N ILE A 303 -49.47 -12.17 13.19
CA ILE A 303 -49.67 -12.95 11.97
C ILE A 303 -48.49 -12.64 11.05
N GLU A 304 -47.99 -13.68 10.39
CA GLU A 304 -46.98 -13.59 9.36
C GLU A 304 -47.57 -13.96 8.00
N LEU A 305 -47.27 -13.16 6.99
CA LEU A 305 -47.72 -13.34 5.63
C LEU A 305 -46.55 -13.74 4.74
N THR A 306 -46.82 -14.58 3.75
CA THR A 306 -45.87 -14.93 2.68
C THR A 306 -46.63 -14.90 1.34
N GLY A 307 -45.89 -14.70 0.26
CA GLY A 307 -46.42 -14.67 -1.10
C GLY A 307 -45.32 -14.30 -2.07
N ASP A 308 -45.48 -14.71 -3.32
CA ASP A 308 -44.48 -14.46 -4.37
C ASP A 308 -44.32 -12.95 -4.61
N ASP A 309 -45.41 -12.20 -4.76
CA ASP A 309 -45.37 -10.74 -4.95
C ASP A 309 -44.70 -10.01 -3.78
N LEU A 310 -44.95 -10.48 -2.55
CA LEU A 310 -44.35 -9.89 -1.33
C LEU A 310 -42.86 -10.21 -1.26
N THR A 311 -42.49 -11.45 -1.57
CA THR A 311 -41.09 -11.88 -1.64
C THR A 311 -40.31 -11.10 -2.70
N GLU A 312 -40.90 -10.92 -3.90
CA GLU A 312 -40.30 -10.14 -4.97
C GLU A 312 -40.13 -8.65 -4.57
N SER A 313 -41.15 -8.10 -3.88
CA SER A 313 -41.09 -6.72 -3.40
C SER A 313 -39.97 -6.52 -2.36
N ILE A 314 -39.82 -7.47 -1.44
CA ILE A 314 -38.74 -7.44 -0.43
C ILE A 314 -37.39 -7.62 -1.11
N GLN A 315 -37.27 -8.55 -2.06
CA GLN A 315 -36.04 -8.75 -2.83
C GLN A 315 -35.65 -7.47 -3.58
N SER A 316 -36.58 -6.83 -4.26
CA SER A 316 -36.34 -5.57 -4.98
C SER A 316 -35.93 -4.43 -4.04
N ALA A 317 -36.59 -4.34 -2.86
CA ALA A 317 -36.17 -3.36 -1.84
C ALA A 317 -34.78 -3.64 -1.26
N SER A 318 -34.43 -4.91 -1.05
CA SER A 318 -33.11 -5.36 -0.62
C SER A 318 -32.03 -5.02 -1.65
N GLU A 319 -32.30 -5.24 -2.94
CA GLU A 319 -31.39 -4.88 -4.03
C GLU A 319 -31.19 -3.36 -4.13
N SER A 320 -32.25 -2.60 -3.91
CA SER A 320 -32.16 -1.13 -3.87
C SER A 320 -31.34 -0.65 -2.68
N LEU A 321 -31.52 -1.25 -1.50
CA LEU A 321 -30.70 -0.98 -0.32
C LEU A 321 -29.23 -1.31 -0.58
N ARG A 322 -28.95 -2.48 -1.14
CA ARG A 322 -27.59 -2.91 -1.48
C ARG A 322 -26.94 -1.96 -2.48
N SER A 323 -27.68 -1.47 -3.47
CA SER A 323 -27.18 -0.49 -4.44
C SER A 323 -26.82 0.84 -3.75
N ALA A 324 -27.64 1.29 -2.80
CA ALA A 324 -27.38 2.51 -2.03
C ALA A 324 -26.18 2.36 -1.10
N GLU A 325 -25.98 1.19 -0.47
CA GLU A 325 -24.80 0.87 0.34
C GLU A 325 -23.53 0.96 -0.49
N ILE A 326 -23.50 0.30 -1.65
CA ILE A 326 -22.35 0.34 -2.57
C ILE A 326 -22.07 1.77 -3.03
N SER A 327 -23.11 2.54 -3.35
CA SER A 327 -22.94 3.94 -3.75
C SER A 327 -22.34 4.78 -2.62
N MET A 328 -22.80 4.62 -1.38
CA MET A 328 -22.23 5.30 -0.22
C MET A 328 -20.77 4.90 -0.01
N GLN A 329 -20.46 3.60 -0.06
CA GLN A 329 -19.09 3.11 0.09
C GLN A 329 -18.16 3.74 -0.97
N ASN A 330 -18.58 3.76 -2.23
CA ASN A 330 -17.80 4.39 -3.31
C ASN A 330 -17.54 5.88 -3.06
N GLN A 331 -18.51 6.62 -2.51
CA GLN A 331 -18.30 8.02 -2.16
C GLN A 331 -17.35 8.18 -0.96
N GLN A 332 -17.40 7.26 0.00
CA GLN A 332 -16.49 7.24 1.15
C GLN A 332 -15.06 6.94 0.71
N ASP A 333 -14.87 5.95 -0.17
CA ASP A 333 -13.56 5.62 -0.73
C ASP A 333 -13.01 6.79 -1.57
N ASN A 334 -13.88 7.44 -2.37
CA ASN A 334 -13.49 8.63 -3.11
C ASN A 334 -13.09 9.78 -2.18
N MET A 335 -13.79 9.97 -1.07
CA MET A 335 -13.45 11.00 -0.08
C MET A 335 -12.06 10.79 0.53
N SER A 336 -11.63 9.55 0.72
CA SER A 336 -10.30 9.24 1.25
C SER A 336 -9.17 9.72 0.33
N ASN A 337 -9.42 9.77 -1.00
CA ASN A 337 -8.45 10.22 -2.00
C ASN A 337 -8.13 11.72 -1.94
N TYR A 338 -8.91 12.51 -1.19
CA TYR A 338 -8.66 13.95 -0.96
C TYR A 338 -7.65 14.22 0.15
N THR A 339 -7.26 13.19 0.91
CA THR A 339 -6.15 13.24 1.86
C THR A 339 -5.06 12.33 1.34
N ILE A 340 -3.97 12.93 0.88
CA ILE A 340 -2.86 12.20 0.29
C ILE A 340 -1.82 11.95 1.36
N THR A 341 -1.53 10.68 1.60
CA THR A 341 -0.56 10.24 2.59
C THR A 341 0.68 9.66 1.93
N SER A 342 1.78 9.62 2.67
CA SER A 342 3.00 8.96 2.22
C SER A 342 2.82 7.44 2.18
N PRO A 343 3.07 6.79 1.04
CA PRO A 343 2.97 5.33 0.93
C PRO A 343 4.21 4.59 1.44
N ILE A 344 5.30 5.30 1.72
CA ILE A 344 6.56 4.77 2.23
C ILE A 344 7.18 5.75 3.23
N SER A 345 7.97 5.24 4.15
CA SER A 345 8.87 6.07 4.95
C SER A 345 10.08 6.48 4.11
N GLY A 346 10.45 7.76 4.15
CA GLY A 346 11.56 8.24 3.32
C GLY A 346 11.81 9.73 3.45
N THR A 347 12.52 10.27 2.47
CA THR A 347 12.83 11.71 2.36
C THR A 347 12.21 12.26 1.08
N ILE A 348 11.58 13.41 1.17
CA ILE A 348 11.01 14.11 0.02
C ILE A 348 12.16 14.73 -0.77
N ILE A 349 12.28 14.35 -2.03
CA ILE A 349 13.36 14.81 -2.91
C ILE A 349 12.88 15.91 -3.85
N GLU A 350 11.63 15.84 -4.25
CA GLU A 350 11.05 16.78 -5.21
C GLU A 350 9.62 17.13 -4.81
N LYS A 351 9.26 18.40 -4.86
CA LYS A 351 7.94 18.92 -4.52
C LYS A 351 7.40 19.74 -5.71
N ASP A 352 6.63 19.08 -6.56
CA ASP A 352 6.07 19.66 -7.78
C ASP A 352 4.85 20.56 -7.51
N ALA A 353 4.04 20.18 -6.51
CA ALA A 353 2.78 20.82 -6.23
C ALA A 353 2.82 21.66 -4.95
N LYS A 354 2.21 22.85 -4.98
CA LYS A 354 2.19 23.83 -3.88
C LYS A 354 0.77 24.10 -3.39
N GLN A 355 0.66 24.56 -2.16
CA GLN A 355 -0.62 25.03 -1.60
C GLN A 355 -1.25 26.08 -2.53
N GLY A 356 -2.51 25.85 -2.87
CA GLY A 356 -3.28 26.74 -3.74
C GLY A 356 -3.33 26.32 -5.20
N ASP A 357 -2.49 25.38 -5.63
CA ASP A 357 -2.50 24.86 -7.01
C ASP A 357 -3.77 24.05 -7.29
N ALA A 358 -4.23 24.12 -8.54
CA ALA A 358 -5.30 23.28 -9.05
C ALA A 358 -4.72 22.01 -9.64
N LEU A 359 -5.17 20.85 -9.15
CA LEU A 359 -4.73 19.53 -9.59
C LEU A 359 -5.74 18.89 -10.52
N THR A 360 -5.23 18.06 -11.40
CA THR A 360 -6.00 17.08 -12.14
C THR A 360 -5.56 15.66 -11.73
N SER A 361 -6.47 14.71 -11.81
CA SER A 361 -6.15 13.30 -11.55
C SER A 361 -4.96 12.84 -12.40
N GLY A 362 -3.98 12.20 -11.78
CA GLY A 362 -2.71 11.79 -12.39
C GLY A 362 -1.58 12.80 -12.28
N SER A 363 -1.82 14.04 -11.81
CA SER A 363 -0.76 15.05 -11.57
C SER A 363 0.24 14.54 -10.55
N THR A 364 1.54 14.69 -10.83
CA THR A 364 2.61 14.41 -9.87
C THR A 364 2.62 15.50 -8.80
N LEU A 365 2.79 15.11 -7.56
CA LEU A 365 2.76 15.99 -6.39
C LEU A 365 4.12 16.12 -5.73
N CYS A 366 4.76 14.99 -5.48
CA CYS A 366 6.11 14.92 -4.91
C CYS A 366 6.75 13.57 -5.21
N VAL A 367 8.06 13.50 -5.03
CA VAL A 367 8.85 12.26 -5.12
C VAL A 367 9.50 11.98 -3.78
N ILE A 368 9.35 10.75 -3.30
CA ILE A 368 9.89 10.28 -2.02
C ILE A 368 10.91 9.19 -2.29
N TYR A 369 12.08 9.31 -1.68
CA TYR A 369 13.15 8.31 -1.72
C TYR A 369 13.26 7.62 -0.35
N ASP A 370 13.26 6.31 -0.37
CA ASP A 370 13.73 5.53 0.76
C ASP A 370 15.27 5.50 0.74
N LEU A 371 15.87 6.13 1.74
CA LEU A 371 17.30 6.25 1.93
C LEU A 371 17.82 5.35 3.06
N SER A 372 17.05 4.35 3.47
CA SER A 372 17.45 3.40 4.52
C SER A 372 18.69 2.60 4.14
N TYR A 373 18.89 2.35 2.87
CA TYR A 373 20.11 1.87 2.24
C TYR A 373 20.18 2.40 0.81
N LEU A 374 21.35 2.26 0.18
CA LEU A 374 21.52 2.57 -1.23
C LEU A 374 21.80 1.28 -2.01
N GLU A 375 21.41 1.28 -3.27
CA GLU A 375 21.74 0.23 -4.20
C GLU A 375 22.63 0.76 -5.34
N MET A 376 23.59 -0.05 -5.74
CA MET A 376 24.42 0.21 -6.90
C MET A 376 24.28 -0.94 -7.87
N VAL A 377 24.13 -0.64 -9.14
CA VAL A 377 24.12 -1.64 -10.21
C VAL A 377 25.39 -1.49 -11.02
N ILE A 378 26.17 -2.56 -11.11
CA ILE A 378 27.33 -2.67 -11.99
C ILE A 378 27.07 -3.73 -13.04
N ASN A 379 27.69 -3.57 -14.21
CA ASN A 379 27.61 -4.56 -15.29
C ASN A 379 28.91 -5.34 -15.34
N VAL A 380 28.80 -6.66 -15.25
CA VAL A 380 29.94 -7.58 -15.23
C VAL A 380 29.93 -8.45 -16.48
N ASP A 381 31.10 -8.70 -17.04
CA ASP A 381 31.30 -9.51 -18.25
C ASP A 381 30.88 -10.97 -18.04
N GLU A 382 30.41 -11.62 -19.12
CA GLU A 382 29.98 -13.03 -19.12
C GLU A 382 31.08 -13.99 -18.63
N LEU A 383 32.35 -13.70 -18.90
CA LEU A 383 33.47 -14.55 -18.51
C LEU A 383 33.72 -14.51 -16.99
N GLN A 384 33.30 -13.45 -16.31
CA GLN A 384 33.56 -13.21 -14.89
C GLN A 384 32.36 -13.51 -14.00
N ILE A 385 31.15 -13.52 -14.57
CA ILE A 385 29.91 -13.68 -13.79
C ILE A 385 29.85 -14.99 -13.01
N GLY A 386 30.48 -16.05 -13.52
CA GLY A 386 30.49 -17.38 -12.90
C GLY A 386 31.23 -17.43 -11.55
N ALA A 387 32.08 -16.45 -11.27
CA ALA A 387 32.83 -16.33 -10.03
C ALA A 387 32.09 -15.54 -8.94
N LEU A 388 30.94 -14.94 -9.27
CA LEU A 388 30.20 -14.08 -8.38
C LEU A 388 28.99 -14.79 -7.74
N SER A 389 28.75 -14.49 -6.49
CA SER A 389 27.67 -15.08 -5.72
C SER A 389 26.97 -14.03 -4.84
N VAL A 390 25.66 -14.23 -4.61
CA VAL A 390 24.91 -13.45 -3.64
C VAL A 390 25.52 -13.61 -2.26
N GLY A 391 25.67 -12.51 -1.52
CA GLY A 391 26.26 -12.46 -0.19
C GLY A 391 27.75 -12.08 -0.16
N GLN A 392 28.42 -11.96 -1.33
CA GLN A 392 29.80 -11.48 -1.38
C GLN A 392 29.89 -10.04 -0.92
N LYS A 393 30.97 -9.72 -0.18
CA LYS A 393 31.31 -8.37 0.25
C LYS A 393 31.98 -7.61 -0.87
N VAL A 394 31.65 -6.34 -0.97
CA VAL A 394 32.15 -5.41 -1.97
C VAL A 394 32.72 -4.20 -1.25
N GLN A 395 33.91 -3.80 -1.61
CA GLN A 395 34.46 -2.51 -1.20
C GLN A 395 34.02 -1.44 -2.20
N LEU A 396 33.51 -0.32 -1.70
CA LEU A 396 33.04 0.77 -2.53
C LEU A 396 33.77 2.07 -2.16
N THR A 397 34.12 2.83 -3.17
CA THR A 397 34.63 4.18 -3.05
C THR A 397 33.78 5.10 -3.90
N ALA A 398 33.29 6.20 -3.31
CA ALA A 398 32.50 7.17 -4.05
C ALA A 398 33.40 8.35 -4.48
N ASP A 399 33.29 8.79 -5.72
CA ASP A 399 34.11 9.87 -6.28
C ASP A 399 33.98 11.20 -5.49
N ALA A 400 32.80 11.40 -4.90
CA ALA A 400 32.49 12.60 -4.13
C ALA A 400 32.95 12.53 -2.65
N VAL A 401 33.32 11.35 -2.15
CA VAL A 401 33.75 11.10 -0.75
C VAL A 401 35.07 10.36 -0.77
N THR A 402 36.19 11.10 -0.87
CA THR A 402 37.50 10.54 -1.16
C THR A 402 38.19 9.86 0.02
N ASP A 403 37.75 10.12 1.25
CA ASP A 403 38.42 9.69 2.47
C ASP A 403 37.75 8.50 3.19
N LYS A 404 36.68 7.92 2.57
CA LYS A 404 35.91 6.84 3.19
C LYS A 404 35.68 5.70 2.19
N THR A 405 35.94 4.48 2.65
CA THR A 405 35.57 3.25 1.95
C THR A 405 34.32 2.68 2.61
N TYR A 406 33.36 2.26 1.81
CA TYR A 406 32.12 1.66 2.24
C TYR A 406 32.14 0.16 1.96
N VAL A 407 31.35 -0.58 2.73
CA VAL A 407 31.19 -2.01 2.52
C VAL A 407 29.78 -2.28 2.03
N GLY A 408 29.68 -2.84 0.84
CA GLY A 408 28.44 -3.32 0.27
C GLY A 408 28.36 -4.84 0.28
N THR A 409 27.19 -5.34 -0.08
CA THR A 409 26.93 -6.78 -0.23
C THR A 409 26.20 -7.02 -1.54
N VAL A 410 26.63 -8.02 -2.31
CA VAL A 410 25.91 -8.46 -3.51
C VAL A 410 24.57 -9.07 -3.10
N THR A 411 23.47 -8.43 -3.49
CA THR A 411 22.12 -8.91 -3.20
C THR A 411 21.48 -9.66 -4.35
N ARG A 412 21.89 -9.33 -5.58
CA ARG A 412 21.34 -9.96 -6.77
C ARG A 412 22.37 -10.04 -7.89
N VAL A 413 22.46 -11.22 -8.47
CA VAL A 413 23.16 -11.50 -9.73
C VAL A 413 22.09 -11.79 -10.79
N SER A 414 22.00 -10.97 -11.82
CA SER A 414 20.97 -11.13 -12.85
C SER A 414 21.22 -12.37 -13.68
N MET A 415 20.17 -13.15 -13.95
CA MET A 415 20.20 -14.25 -14.91
C MET A 415 20.02 -13.77 -16.35
N LYS A 416 19.63 -12.50 -16.55
CA LYS A 416 19.41 -11.91 -17.87
C LYS A 416 20.59 -11.00 -18.20
N GLY A 417 21.39 -11.40 -19.17
CA GLY A 417 22.43 -10.56 -19.75
C GLY A 417 21.86 -9.54 -20.74
N SER A 418 22.63 -8.48 -20.96
CA SER A 418 22.42 -7.47 -21.97
C SER A 418 23.61 -7.49 -22.93
N SER A 419 23.36 -7.63 -24.22
CA SER A 419 24.42 -7.63 -25.22
C SER A 419 24.41 -6.31 -25.98
N SER A 420 25.55 -5.66 -26.03
CA SER A 420 25.79 -4.43 -26.80
C SER A 420 27.18 -4.46 -27.42
N GLY A 421 27.29 -4.18 -28.71
CA GLY A 421 28.59 -4.13 -29.42
C GLY A 421 29.37 -5.45 -29.43
N GLY A 422 28.70 -6.61 -29.26
CA GLY A 422 29.36 -7.93 -29.26
C GLY A 422 29.81 -8.41 -27.87
N THR A 423 29.69 -7.60 -26.85
CA THR A 423 29.99 -7.97 -25.45
C THR A 423 28.69 -8.21 -24.70
N THR A 424 28.61 -9.32 -23.96
CA THR A 424 27.47 -9.63 -23.09
C THR A 424 27.82 -9.32 -21.63
N THR A 425 27.01 -8.49 -21.00
CA THR A 425 27.19 -8.15 -19.59
C THR A 425 25.96 -8.51 -18.77
N TYR A 426 26.17 -8.79 -17.50
CA TYR A 426 25.13 -9.13 -16.53
C TYR A 426 25.09 -8.09 -15.41
N PRO A 427 23.93 -7.45 -15.15
CA PRO A 427 23.82 -6.50 -14.06
C PRO A 427 23.83 -7.20 -12.71
N ILE A 428 24.62 -6.67 -11.79
CA ILE A 428 24.74 -7.09 -10.39
C ILE A 428 24.29 -5.95 -9.53
N THR A 429 23.41 -6.24 -8.55
CA THR A 429 22.96 -5.27 -7.56
C THR A 429 23.74 -5.44 -6.26
N ILE A 430 24.32 -4.35 -5.78
CA ILE A 430 25.08 -4.26 -4.55
C ILE A 430 24.30 -3.34 -3.61
N ARG A 431 24.02 -3.82 -2.40
CA ARG A 431 23.39 -3.06 -1.33
C ARG A 431 24.44 -2.46 -0.41
N ILE A 432 24.24 -1.20 -0.03
CA ILE A 432 25.12 -0.42 0.82
C ILE A 432 24.30 0.09 2.01
N ASP A 433 24.55 -0.46 3.20
CA ASP A 433 23.81 -0.11 4.41
C ASP A 433 24.35 1.15 5.10
N ASP A 434 25.65 1.42 5.00
CA ASP A 434 26.25 2.67 5.48
C ASP A 434 26.11 3.75 4.41
N THR A 435 25.11 4.62 4.58
CA THR A 435 24.81 5.69 3.63
C THR A 435 25.38 7.05 4.02
N ASP A 436 26.17 7.12 5.12
CA ASP A 436 26.68 8.39 5.64
C ASP A 436 27.61 9.09 4.64
N GLY A 437 27.22 10.30 4.23
CA GLY A 437 27.91 11.09 3.20
C GLY A 437 27.55 10.71 1.75
N LEU A 438 26.86 9.59 1.52
CA LEU A 438 26.41 9.17 0.19
C LEU A 438 25.04 9.77 -0.17
N ARG A 439 24.84 10.04 -1.45
CA ARG A 439 23.55 10.50 -1.97
C ARG A 439 23.20 9.74 -3.25
N PRO A 440 21.93 9.47 -3.50
CA PRO A 440 21.47 8.97 -4.80
C PRO A 440 21.99 9.84 -5.95
N GLY A 441 22.36 9.21 -7.05
CA GLY A 441 22.94 9.88 -8.22
C GLY A 441 24.46 10.06 -8.18
N MET A 442 25.13 9.79 -7.06
CA MET A 442 26.60 9.78 -7.02
C MET A 442 27.15 8.57 -7.77
N ASN A 443 28.29 8.76 -8.43
CA ASN A 443 29.06 7.66 -9.00
C ASN A 443 29.94 7.03 -7.93
N ALA A 444 30.06 5.71 -8.00
CA ALA A 444 30.92 4.95 -7.12
C ALA A 444 31.64 3.83 -7.90
N ASN A 445 32.79 3.44 -7.37
CA ASN A 445 33.56 2.32 -7.87
C ASN A 445 33.39 1.17 -6.88
N ALA A 446 33.04 0.00 -7.36
CA ALA A 446 32.90 -1.21 -6.59
C ALA A 446 34.04 -2.17 -6.90
N GLU A 447 34.63 -2.74 -5.86
CA GLU A 447 35.65 -3.77 -5.96
C GLU A 447 35.13 -5.02 -5.22
N ILE A 448 34.93 -6.10 -5.99
CA ILE A 448 34.42 -7.37 -5.48
C ILE A 448 35.57 -8.35 -5.39
N VAL A 449 35.92 -8.79 -4.21
CA VAL A 449 36.94 -9.83 -4.04
C VAL A 449 36.31 -11.17 -4.41
N VAL A 450 36.83 -11.77 -5.50
CA VAL A 450 36.35 -13.04 -6.06
C VAL A 450 37.05 -14.21 -5.41
N ALA A 451 38.35 -14.10 -5.20
CA ALA A 451 39.17 -15.09 -4.56
C ALA A 451 40.33 -14.41 -3.80
N GLU A 452 40.70 -14.95 -2.65
CA GLU A 452 41.77 -14.44 -1.81
C GLU A 452 42.59 -15.61 -1.28
N ALA A 453 43.90 -15.45 -1.31
CA ALA A 453 44.85 -16.38 -0.69
C ALA A 453 45.82 -15.60 0.18
N GLY A 454 45.67 -15.75 1.51
CA GLY A 454 46.56 -15.09 2.49
C GLY A 454 47.84 -15.84 2.68
N ASN A 455 48.99 -15.11 2.75
CA ASN A 455 50.31 -15.69 2.94
C ASN A 455 50.67 -16.80 1.95
N ALA A 456 50.18 -16.68 0.70
CA ALA A 456 50.41 -17.64 -0.36
C ALA A 456 51.82 -17.55 -0.93
N LEU A 457 52.42 -18.67 -1.31
CA LEU A 457 53.66 -18.70 -2.07
C LEU A 457 53.34 -18.27 -3.53
N VAL A 458 53.93 -17.18 -3.99
CA VAL A 458 53.61 -16.60 -5.27
C VAL A 458 54.83 -16.44 -6.16
N VAL A 459 54.59 -16.48 -7.45
CA VAL A 459 55.54 -16.15 -8.51
C VAL A 459 54.95 -15.12 -9.45
N PRO A 460 55.75 -14.29 -10.14
CA PRO A 460 55.21 -13.40 -11.19
C PRO A 460 54.45 -14.18 -12.24
N ASN A 461 53.34 -13.62 -12.75
CA ASN A 461 52.47 -14.26 -13.76
C ASN A 461 53.28 -14.73 -14.99
N ALA A 462 54.31 -13.95 -15.40
CA ALA A 462 55.19 -14.30 -16.51
C ALA A 462 56.02 -15.57 -16.27
N ALA A 463 56.16 -16.01 -15.02
CA ALA A 463 56.90 -17.23 -14.68
C ALA A 463 56.08 -18.52 -14.86
N VAL A 464 54.74 -18.39 -14.94
CA VAL A 464 53.87 -19.55 -15.12
C VAL A 464 53.56 -19.76 -16.58
N ILE A 465 54.05 -20.83 -17.13
CA ILE A 465 53.89 -21.19 -18.53
C ILE A 465 52.61 -22.00 -18.73
N ARG A 466 52.03 -21.89 -19.92
CA ARG A 466 50.78 -22.60 -20.31
C ARG A 466 50.86 -24.09 -19.97
N GLY A 467 49.88 -24.57 -19.22
CA GLY A 467 49.84 -25.96 -18.74
C GLY A 467 50.27 -26.12 -17.29
N GLY A 468 50.60 -25.04 -16.56
CA GLY A 468 51.00 -25.05 -15.14
C GLY A 468 52.43 -25.55 -14.96
N TYR A 469 53.37 -25.00 -15.72
CA TYR A 469 54.80 -25.27 -15.60
C TYR A 469 55.53 -24.02 -15.24
N VAL A 470 56.62 -24.14 -14.48
CA VAL A 470 57.50 -23.06 -14.10
C VAL A 470 58.95 -23.49 -14.41
N LEU A 471 59.74 -22.55 -14.96
CA LEU A 471 61.16 -22.81 -15.25
C LEU A 471 61.99 -22.58 -13.99
N VAL A 472 62.62 -23.62 -13.46
CA VAL A 472 63.34 -23.60 -12.22
C VAL A 472 64.82 -23.91 -12.46
N SER A 473 65.72 -23.23 -11.75
CA SER A 473 67.18 -23.50 -11.82
C SER A 473 67.49 -24.96 -11.40
N LYS A 474 68.36 -25.62 -12.11
CA LYS A 474 68.83 -26.97 -11.77
C LYS A 474 69.46 -27.11 -10.36
N LYS A 475 69.76 -25.98 -9.75
CA LYS A 475 70.36 -25.93 -8.38
C LYS A 475 69.27 -25.78 -7.30
N SER A 476 68.05 -25.56 -7.66
CA SER A 476 66.93 -25.35 -6.75
C SER A 476 66.39 -26.66 -6.20
N PRO A 477 65.86 -26.68 -4.96
CA PRO A 477 65.30 -27.87 -4.33
C PRO A 477 64.21 -28.56 -5.17
N SER A 478 63.33 -27.81 -5.82
CA SER A 478 62.24 -28.39 -6.61
C SER A 478 62.68 -28.91 -7.98
N ALA A 479 63.95 -28.74 -8.40
CA ALA A 479 64.49 -29.32 -9.63
C ALA A 479 64.45 -30.86 -9.61
N ALA A 480 64.33 -31.50 -8.43
CA ALA A 480 64.12 -32.94 -8.31
C ALA A 480 62.78 -33.42 -8.89
N ASN A 481 61.78 -32.54 -9.06
CA ASN A 481 60.48 -32.78 -9.63
C ASN A 481 60.40 -32.39 -11.12
N ALA A 482 61.55 -32.34 -11.79
CA ALA A 482 61.64 -31.96 -13.21
C ALA A 482 60.78 -32.86 -14.12
N VAL A 483 60.14 -32.30 -15.11
CA VAL A 483 59.40 -33.05 -16.14
C VAL A 483 60.36 -33.46 -17.23
N GLU A 484 60.56 -34.77 -17.43
CA GLU A 484 61.57 -35.35 -18.31
C GLU A 484 61.27 -35.16 -19.81
N ASP A 485 60.03 -34.90 -20.21
CA ASP A 485 59.59 -34.80 -21.61
C ASP A 485 59.62 -33.34 -22.15
N MET A 486 60.17 -32.38 -21.42
CA MET A 486 60.22 -30.96 -21.86
C MET A 486 61.67 -30.49 -22.01
N ASP A 487 62.07 -30.03 -23.21
CA ASP A 487 63.35 -29.42 -23.49
C ASP A 487 63.43 -28.04 -22.80
N ALA A 488 64.23 -27.93 -21.75
CA ALA A 488 64.44 -26.70 -21.02
C ALA A 488 65.76 -26.00 -21.44
N PRO A 489 65.86 -24.67 -21.31
CA PRO A 489 67.08 -23.94 -21.55
C PRO A 489 68.22 -24.39 -20.64
N ASP A 490 69.47 -24.18 -21.11
CA ASP A 490 70.66 -24.58 -20.35
C ASP A 490 70.67 -23.95 -18.95
N GLY A 491 70.81 -24.82 -17.95
CA GLY A 491 70.81 -24.42 -16.52
C GLY A 491 69.47 -24.50 -15.83
N TYR A 492 68.38 -24.77 -16.53
CA TYR A 492 67.04 -24.84 -15.98
C TYR A 492 66.34 -26.16 -16.24
N VAL A 493 65.19 -26.38 -15.56
CA VAL A 493 64.29 -27.52 -15.75
C VAL A 493 62.85 -27.03 -15.61
N TYR A 494 61.88 -27.65 -16.30
CA TYR A 494 60.46 -27.38 -16.08
C TYR A 494 59.96 -28.22 -14.92
N VAL A 495 59.27 -27.55 -14.01
CA VAL A 495 58.58 -28.18 -12.87
C VAL A 495 57.09 -27.92 -13.02
N LYS A 496 56.31 -28.98 -12.90
CA LYS A 496 54.86 -28.85 -12.90
C LYS A 496 54.38 -28.34 -11.57
N VAL A 497 53.56 -27.28 -11.63
CA VAL A 497 53.02 -26.63 -10.44
C VAL A 497 51.50 -26.67 -10.47
N GLU A 498 50.90 -26.65 -9.31
CA GLU A 498 49.47 -26.41 -9.14
C GLU A 498 49.30 -24.95 -8.75
N THR A 499 48.61 -24.20 -9.60
CA THR A 499 48.33 -22.77 -9.41
C THR A 499 47.05 -22.57 -8.61
N GLY A 500 46.97 -21.45 -7.89
CA GLY A 500 45.80 -21.02 -7.14
C GLY A 500 45.25 -19.69 -7.63
N VAL A 501 45.08 -18.76 -6.68
CA VAL A 501 44.61 -17.39 -6.97
C VAL A 501 45.67 -16.63 -7.74
N SER A 502 45.25 -15.82 -8.71
CA SER A 502 46.15 -14.95 -9.49
C SER A 502 45.56 -13.55 -9.50
N ASP A 503 46.43 -12.56 -9.30
CA ASP A 503 46.15 -11.13 -9.53
C ASP A 503 46.83 -10.67 -10.84
N ASP A 504 46.86 -9.35 -11.07
CA ASP A 504 47.49 -8.77 -12.28
C ASP A 504 49.01 -8.98 -12.35
N SER A 505 49.67 -9.32 -11.25
CA SER A 505 51.13 -9.38 -11.14
C SER A 505 51.67 -10.74 -10.74
N TYR A 506 50.95 -11.46 -9.89
CA TYR A 506 51.40 -12.69 -9.25
C TYR A 506 50.38 -13.82 -9.33
N THR A 507 50.89 -15.05 -9.37
CA THR A 507 50.07 -16.28 -9.28
C THR A 507 50.51 -17.08 -8.05
N GLU A 508 49.50 -17.49 -7.25
CA GLU A 508 49.71 -18.42 -6.14
C GLU A 508 50.14 -19.80 -6.67
N ILE A 509 51.13 -20.39 -5.99
CA ILE A 509 51.57 -21.77 -6.22
C ILE A 509 51.20 -22.60 -4.99
N LYS A 510 50.20 -23.49 -5.17
CA LYS A 510 49.73 -24.40 -4.12
C LYS A 510 50.67 -25.56 -3.86
N SER A 511 51.31 -26.06 -4.94
CA SER A 511 52.26 -27.16 -4.84
C SER A 511 53.24 -27.12 -6.02
N GLY A 512 54.40 -27.74 -5.84
CA GLY A 512 55.44 -27.90 -6.87
C GLY A 512 56.67 -27.02 -6.73
N LEU A 513 56.60 -25.93 -5.95
CA LEU A 513 57.74 -25.05 -5.63
C LEU A 513 57.97 -24.90 -4.12
N GLN A 514 59.18 -24.50 -3.75
CA GLN A 514 59.60 -24.12 -2.41
C GLN A 514 60.11 -22.67 -2.39
N GLU A 515 60.16 -22.07 -1.20
CA GLU A 515 60.59 -20.67 -1.04
C GLU A 515 62.03 -20.40 -1.49
N ASP A 516 62.89 -21.42 -1.37
CA ASP A 516 64.31 -21.34 -1.75
C ASP A 516 64.58 -21.64 -3.22
N ASP A 517 63.56 -21.85 -4.02
CA ASP A 517 63.72 -22.08 -5.45
C ASP A 517 64.10 -20.79 -6.19
N THR A 518 64.87 -20.92 -7.25
CA THR A 518 65.12 -19.85 -8.21
C THR A 518 64.28 -20.12 -9.47
N VAL A 519 63.33 -19.25 -9.70
CA VAL A 519 62.39 -19.34 -10.86
C VAL A 519 62.88 -18.36 -11.92
N ALA A 520 62.93 -18.81 -13.16
CA ALA A 520 63.30 -18.03 -14.33
C ALA A 520 62.10 -17.76 -15.25
N TYR A 521 62.04 -16.57 -15.81
CA TYR A 521 61.01 -16.18 -16.81
C TYR A 521 61.59 -15.23 -17.85
N ASP A 522 60.93 -15.21 -19.02
CA ASP A 522 61.27 -14.29 -20.09
C ASP A 522 60.61 -12.92 -19.82
N PRO A 523 61.39 -11.87 -19.50
CA PRO A 523 60.82 -10.54 -19.26
C PRO A 523 60.19 -9.90 -20.48
N SER A 524 60.48 -10.37 -21.72
CA SER A 524 59.90 -9.87 -22.95
C SER A 524 58.46 -10.36 -23.14
N SER A 525 58.07 -11.48 -22.53
CA SER A 525 56.71 -11.99 -22.56
C SER A 525 55.72 -11.06 -21.88
N VAL A 526 56.17 -10.17 -20.99
CA VAL A 526 55.33 -9.15 -20.34
C VAL A 526 55.10 -7.92 -21.22
N MET A 527 55.95 -7.71 -22.25
CA MET A 527 55.80 -6.55 -23.13
C MET A 527 54.95 -6.81 -24.37
N ASP A 528 54.79 -8.06 -24.80
CA ASP A 528 53.99 -8.38 -25.99
C ASP A 528 52.49 -8.22 -25.79
N ASP A 529 51.97 -8.39 -24.59
CA ASP A 529 50.54 -8.15 -24.31
C ASP A 529 50.19 -6.64 -24.28
N TYR A 530 51.17 -5.76 -24.04
CA TYR A 530 50.91 -4.31 -24.01
C TYR A 530 50.92 -3.67 -25.39
N TYR A 531 51.50 -4.34 -26.43
CA TYR A 531 51.57 -3.82 -27.80
C TYR A 531 50.57 -4.44 -28.75
N SER A 532 49.93 -5.56 -28.44
CA SER A 532 48.94 -6.20 -29.28
C SER A 532 47.59 -5.47 -29.31
N ASP A 533 47.24 -4.73 -28.26
CA ASP A 533 45.99 -3.99 -28.16
C ASP A 533 45.98 -2.62 -28.83
N SER A 534 47.17 -2.11 -29.24
CA SER A 534 47.28 -0.78 -29.87
C SER A 534 47.38 -0.76 -31.39
N TYR A 535 47.34 -1.92 -32.05
CA TYR A 535 47.54 -1.98 -33.54
C TYR A 535 46.34 -2.53 -34.33
N SER A 536 45.18 -2.73 -33.75
CA SER A 536 44.01 -3.23 -34.49
C SER A 536 43.09 -2.14 -35.08
N ASP A 537 43.39 -0.85 -34.85
CA ASP A 537 42.53 0.24 -35.36
C ASP A 537 43.16 1.13 -36.41
N ASN A 538 43.72 0.56 -37.50
CA ASN A 538 43.95 1.32 -38.73
C ASN A 538 44.27 0.41 -39.92
N TYR A 539 43.28 -0.19 -40.55
CA TYR A 539 43.33 -0.48 -42.00
C TYR A 539 41.98 -1.08 -42.45
N SER A 540 41.03 -0.25 -42.75
CA SER A 540 40.08 -0.53 -43.83
C SER A 540 39.32 0.75 -44.21
N ASP A 541 40.03 1.60 -44.96
CA ASP A 541 39.29 2.49 -45.85
C ASP A 541 39.93 2.37 -47.24
N SER A 542 39.11 2.12 -48.16
CA SER A 542 39.21 2.13 -49.60
C SER A 542 39.06 0.76 -50.30
N ILE A 543 37.97 0.72 -50.98
CA ILE A 543 37.73 0.27 -52.35
C ILE A 543 36.36 -0.46 -52.45
N TRP A 544 35.48 0.24 -53.08
CA TRP A 544 34.31 0.08 -53.97
C TRP A 544 33.00 0.60 -53.42
#